data_7a88a687ba334eb982d99ea1e0564f69
#
_entry.id   7a88a687ba334eb982d99ea1e0564f69
#
_cell.length_a   1.000
_cell.length_b   1.000
_cell.length_c   1.000
_cell.angle_alpha   90.00
_cell.angle_beta   90.00
_cell.angle_gamma   90.00
#
_symmetry.space_group_name_H-M   'P 1'
#
loop_
_entity.id
_entity.type
_entity.pdbx_description
1 polymer ?
#
loop_
_entity_poly.entity_id
_entity_poly.type
_entity_poly.pdbx_seq_one_letter_code
_entity_poly.pdbx_strand_id
1 'polypeptide(L)'
;MLFLDSFICLYSSVILNKNMIKTIFDSDFKIISDDYEFKYQEALTKKLDSSNENFSQEKLNEIVLWKVNRYAEFDESLIELINSIDKDETKIDIDKTKQILKGLLKTNGVQLAMASTILRYRNPNIYQIIDQRVYRVIYENKILELNTYPSEKNLNFQIELYIKYLYDLSAICTDLKIPFDKSDRILFMADKRINKKEKLKNY
;
A
#
# COMPACT_ATOMS: atom_id res chain seq x y z
N MET A 1 8.91 9.36 -68.95
CA MET A 1 8.91 7.95 -68.54
C MET A 1 10.23 7.71 -67.82
N LEU A 2 10.27 7.39 -66.59
CA LEU A 2 11.40 7.34 -65.62
C LEU A 2 11.27 8.44 -64.57
N PHE A 3 10.53 8.16 -63.49
CA PHE A 3 10.67 8.75 -62.14
C PHE A 3 9.53 8.21 -61.25
N LEU A 4 9.53 6.90 -60.99
CA LEU A 4 8.52 6.28 -60.10
C LEU A 4 9.04 5.05 -59.31
N ASP A 5 10.38 4.91 -59.12
CA ASP A 5 10.93 3.72 -58.47
C ASP A 5 11.84 4.01 -57.25
N SER A 6 11.71 5.18 -56.60
CA SER A 6 12.58 5.51 -55.47
C SER A 6 11.87 5.76 -54.14
N PHE A 7 10.59 5.46 -54.01
CA PHE A 7 9.83 5.74 -52.78
C PHE A 7 9.35 4.52 -51.97
N ILE A 8 9.70 3.29 -52.39
CA ILE A 8 9.23 2.06 -51.72
C ILE A 8 10.29 1.40 -50.81
N CYS A 9 11.50 1.95 -50.67
CA CYS A 9 12.56 1.30 -49.91
C CYS A 9 12.95 1.95 -48.57
N LEU A 10 12.11 2.79 -47.99
CA LEU A 10 12.40 3.45 -46.69
C LEU A 10 11.38 3.18 -45.59
N TYR A 11 10.45 2.23 -45.78
CA TYR A 11 9.45 1.90 -44.72
C TYR A 11 9.63 0.52 -44.08
N SER A 12 10.78 -0.16 -44.26
CA SER A 12 10.97 -1.53 -43.78
C SER A 12 12.05 -1.71 -42.70
N SER A 13 12.36 -0.70 -41.87
CA SER A 13 13.35 -0.90 -40.82
C SER A 13 13.00 -0.23 -39.45
N VAL A 14 11.73 0.00 -39.15
CA VAL A 14 11.27 0.24 -37.80
C VAL A 14 10.28 -0.86 -37.39
N ILE A 15 10.74 -2.11 -37.45
CA ILE A 15 10.14 -3.15 -36.63
C ILE A 15 10.67 -2.91 -35.21
N LEU A 16 9.95 -2.07 -34.46
CA LEU A 16 9.98 -2.09 -33.01
C LEU A 16 9.97 -3.56 -32.56
N ASN A 17 11.02 -3.97 -31.85
CA ASN A 17 11.05 -5.20 -31.05
C ASN A 17 9.94 -5.09 -29.98
N LYS A 18 8.70 -5.22 -30.41
CA LYS A 18 7.59 -5.50 -29.52
C LYS A 18 7.88 -6.92 -29.04
N ASN A 19 8.29 -7.08 -27.79
CA ASN A 19 8.34 -8.40 -27.16
C ASN A 19 7.00 -9.07 -27.44
N MET A 20 6.95 -9.96 -28.41
CA MET A 20 5.71 -10.69 -28.73
C MET A 20 5.43 -11.61 -27.55
N ILE A 21 4.28 -11.40 -26.92
CA ILE A 21 3.81 -12.27 -25.84
C ILE A 21 3.60 -13.65 -26.47
N LYS A 22 4.28 -14.66 -25.92
CA LYS A 22 4.07 -16.06 -26.32
C LYS A 22 2.74 -16.57 -25.79
N THR A 23 2.06 -17.33 -26.62
CA THR A 23 0.72 -17.86 -26.35
C THR A 23 0.70 -19.38 -26.59
N ILE A 24 -0.38 -20.04 -26.17
CA ILE A 24 -0.58 -21.49 -26.44
C ILE A 24 -0.60 -21.85 -27.95
N PHE A 25 -0.70 -20.87 -28.84
CA PHE A 25 -0.70 -21.05 -30.27
C PHE A 25 0.71 -21.02 -30.86
N ASP A 26 1.73 -20.67 -30.10
CA ASP A 26 3.12 -20.66 -30.54
C ASP A 26 3.67 -22.09 -30.50
N SER A 27 4.37 -22.48 -31.56
CA SER A 27 4.86 -23.87 -31.73
C SER A 27 5.85 -24.33 -30.67
N ASP A 28 6.47 -23.39 -29.96
CA ASP A 28 7.43 -23.64 -28.88
C ASP A 28 6.81 -23.48 -27.48
N PHE A 29 5.50 -23.21 -27.37
CA PHE A 29 4.81 -23.18 -26.06
C PHE A 29 4.70 -24.59 -25.50
N LYS A 30 5.16 -24.77 -24.28
CA LYS A 30 5.11 -26.07 -23.57
C LYS A 30 4.87 -25.82 -22.11
N ILE A 31 4.03 -26.66 -21.51
CA ILE A 31 3.91 -26.76 -20.05
C ILE A 31 5.07 -27.61 -19.53
N ILE A 32 5.77 -27.12 -18.55
CA ILE A 32 6.91 -27.80 -17.89
C ILE A 32 6.57 -28.11 -16.44
N SER A 33 7.41 -28.92 -15.77
CA SER A 33 7.18 -29.32 -14.36
C SER A 33 6.99 -28.15 -13.41
N ASP A 34 7.76 -27.09 -13.60
CA ASP A 34 7.75 -25.92 -12.72
C ASP A 34 6.42 -25.12 -12.82
N ASP A 35 5.66 -25.26 -13.94
CA ASP A 35 4.37 -24.61 -14.11
C ASP A 35 3.27 -25.19 -13.18
N TYR A 36 3.48 -26.39 -12.67
CA TYR A 36 2.59 -27.02 -11.68
C TYR A 36 2.84 -26.52 -10.25
N GLU A 37 3.97 -25.83 -10.02
CA GLU A 37 4.29 -25.24 -8.72
C GLU A 37 3.70 -23.83 -8.60
N PHE A 38 2.46 -23.74 -8.10
CA PHE A 38 1.80 -22.46 -7.92
C PHE A 38 2.35 -21.71 -6.69
N LYS A 39 3.19 -20.70 -6.92
CA LYS A 39 3.94 -19.95 -5.88
C LYS A 39 3.30 -18.58 -5.53
N TYR A 40 2.01 -18.46 -5.62
CA TYR A 40 1.30 -17.20 -5.33
C TYR A 40 0.61 -17.28 -3.98
N GLN A 41 1.02 -16.46 -3.02
CA GLN A 41 0.45 -16.41 -1.66
C GLN A 41 0.21 -17.82 -1.07
N GLU A 42 1.25 -18.62 -1.01
CA GLU A 42 1.20 -20.07 -0.79
C GLU A 42 0.35 -20.48 0.41
N ALA A 43 0.55 -19.81 1.57
CA ALA A 43 -0.20 -20.13 2.80
C ALA A 43 -1.71 -19.90 2.61
N LEU A 44 -2.10 -18.74 2.08
CA LEU A 44 -3.51 -18.43 1.85
C LEU A 44 -4.11 -19.30 0.73
N THR A 45 -3.37 -19.53 -0.36
CA THR A 45 -3.82 -20.42 -1.45
C THR A 45 -4.11 -21.82 -0.89
N LYS A 46 -3.18 -22.40 -0.12
CA LYS A 46 -3.36 -23.71 0.51
C LYS A 46 -4.58 -23.73 1.44
N LYS A 47 -4.77 -22.69 2.25
CA LYS A 47 -5.95 -22.54 3.13
C LYS A 47 -7.25 -22.51 2.33
N LEU A 48 -7.29 -21.73 1.25
CA LEU A 48 -8.50 -21.58 0.42
C LEU A 48 -8.82 -22.89 -0.34
N ASP A 49 -7.81 -23.53 -0.93
CA ASP A 49 -7.97 -24.77 -1.69
C ASP A 49 -8.40 -25.96 -0.82
N SER A 50 -7.96 -26.00 0.44
CA SER A 50 -8.31 -27.08 1.36
C SER A 50 -9.65 -26.90 2.08
N SER A 51 -10.31 -25.76 1.94
CA SER A 51 -11.55 -25.46 2.64
C SER A 51 -12.78 -26.00 1.91
N ASN A 52 -13.53 -26.86 2.59
CA ASN A 52 -14.82 -27.40 2.12
C ASN A 52 -16.04 -26.75 2.84
N GLU A 53 -15.79 -25.68 3.59
CA GLU A 53 -16.85 -25.00 4.34
C GLU A 53 -17.66 -24.06 3.44
N ASN A 54 -18.92 -23.80 3.83
CA ASN A 54 -19.70 -22.75 3.21
C ASN A 54 -19.01 -21.39 3.38
N PHE A 55 -19.21 -20.51 2.41
CA PHE A 55 -18.61 -19.18 2.46
C PHE A 55 -19.18 -18.34 3.60
N SER A 56 -18.32 -17.86 4.47
CA SER A 56 -18.58 -16.78 5.43
C SER A 56 -18.12 -15.45 4.88
N GLN A 57 -18.46 -14.34 5.56
CA GLN A 57 -17.97 -13.02 5.18
C GLN A 57 -16.43 -12.96 5.25
N GLU A 58 -15.82 -13.60 6.27
CA GLU A 58 -14.37 -13.68 6.42
C GLU A 58 -13.74 -14.43 5.24
N LYS A 59 -14.32 -15.56 4.85
CA LYS A 59 -13.84 -16.34 3.71
C LYS A 59 -13.90 -15.56 2.40
N LEU A 60 -14.98 -14.83 2.17
CA LEU A 60 -15.11 -13.96 0.99
C LEU A 60 -14.06 -12.82 1.02
N ASN A 61 -13.81 -12.23 2.18
CA ASN A 61 -12.77 -11.22 2.35
C ASN A 61 -11.38 -11.77 2.07
N GLU A 62 -11.07 -12.99 2.52
CA GLU A 62 -9.80 -13.66 2.22
C GLU A 62 -9.62 -13.88 0.71
N ILE A 63 -10.65 -14.34 0.01
CA ILE A 63 -10.62 -14.51 -1.45
C ILE A 63 -10.37 -13.18 -2.17
N VAL A 64 -11.05 -12.09 -1.74
CA VAL A 64 -10.85 -10.76 -2.31
C VAL A 64 -9.42 -10.27 -2.07
N LEU A 65 -8.90 -10.40 -0.85
CA LEU A 65 -7.53 -10.01 -0.49
C LEU A 65 -6.49 -10.83 -1.27
N TRP A 66 -6.73 -12.13 -1.45
CA TRP A 66 -5.92 -13.00 -2.30
C TRP A 66 -5.88 -12.48 -3.74
N LYS A 67 -7.05 -12.19 -4.33
CA LYS A 67 -7.15 -11.76 -5.73
C LYS A 67 -6.44 -10.44 -6.00
N VAL A 68 -6.49 -9.49 -5.06
CA VAL A 68 -5.84 -8.18 -5.20
C VAL A 68 -4.40 -8.15 -4.67
N ASN A 69 -3.84 -9.31 -4.26
CA ASN A 69 -2.51 -9.44 -3.67
C ASN A 69 -2.26 -8.51 -2.47
N ARG A 70 -3.25 -8.45 -1.58
CA ARG A 70 -3.22 -7.57 -0.39
C ARG A 70 -3.40 -8.32 0.93
N TYR A 71 -3.31 -9.62 0.91
CA TYR A 71 -3.27 -10.42 2.14
C TYR A 71 -1.89 -10.29 2.78
N ALA A 72 -1.85 -9.71 3.98
CA ALA A 72 -0.64 -9.56 4.76
C ALA A 72 -0.60 -10.65 5.83
N GLU A 73 0.51 -11.36 5.93
CA GLU A 73 0.78 -12.35 6.97
C GLU A 73 1.74 -11.72 7.98
N PHE A 74 1.33 -11.68 9.24
CA PHE A 74 2.08 -11.03 10.32
C PHE A 74 2.69 -12.09 11.23
N ASP A 75 3.94 -11.89 11.60
CA ASP A 75 4.60 -12.70 12.63
C ASP A 75 3.91 -12.53 13.99
N GLU A 76 3.81 -13.60 14.76
CA GLU A 76 3.16 -13.60 16.08
C GLU A 76 3.82 -12.59 17.03
N SER A 77 5.15 -12.51 17.03
CA SER A 77 5.90 -11.53 17.82
C SER A 77 5.56 -10.08 17.48
N LEU A 78 5.28 -9.78 16.18
CA LEU A 78 4.84 -8.45 15.77
C LEU A 78 3.42 -8.17 16.24
N ILE A 79 2.53 -9.17 16.17
CA ILE A 79 1.16 -9.06 16.69
C ILE A 79 1.19 -8.79 18.20
N GLU A 80 2.00 -9.52 18.96
CA GLU A 80 2.18 -9.29 20.40
C GLU A 80 2.70 -7.89 20.70
N LEU A 81 3.70 -7.43 19.93
CA LEU A 81 4.26 -6.09 20.09
C LEU A 81 3.21 -4.99 19.80
N ILE A 82 2.39 -5.14 18.77
CA ILE A 82 1.27 -4.23 18.49
C ILE A 82 0.26 -4.27 19.66
N ASN A 83 -0.06 -5.46 20.16
CA ASN A 83 -1.00 -5.64 21.25
C ASN A 83 -0.48 -5.10 22.59
N SER A 84 0.83 -4.94 22.76
CA SER A 84 1.43 -4.30 23.94
C SER A 84 1.19 -2.79 24.04
N ILE A 85 0.66 -2.15 22.98
CA ILE A 85 0.20 -0.76 23.06
C ILE A 85 -1.08 -0.74 23.91
N ASP A 86 -1.10 0.02 24.99
CA ASP A 86 -2.31 0.24 25.79
C ASP A 86 -3.30 1.11 24.99
N LYS A 87 -4.59 0.73 25.01
CA LYS A 87 -5.65 1.46 24.33
C LYS A 87 -5.96 2.82 24.93
N ASP A 88 -5.65 3.00 26.22
CA ASP A 88 -5.90 4.22 26.99
C ASP A 88 -4.66 5.10 27.11
N GLU A 89 -3.53 4.67 26.53
CA GLU A 89 -2.30 5.46 26.53
C GLU A 89 -2.50 6.77 25.77
N THR A 90 -2.02 7.86 26.38
CA THR A 90 -2.16 9.22 25.84
C THR A 90 -0.84 9.82 25.37
N LYS A 91 0.27 9.11 25.57
CA LYS A 91 1.61 9.53 25.14
C LYS A 91 2.21 8.47 24.23
N ILE A 92 2.80 8.94 23.13
CA ILE A 92 3.49 8.04 22.22
C ILE A 92 4.83 7.57 22.80
N ASP A 93 5.04 6.26 22.85
CA ASP A 93 6.36 5.66 23.04
C ASP A 93 7.04 5.59 21.67
N ILE A 94 8.02 6.46 21.46
CA ILE A 94 8.70 6.61 20.16
C ILE A 94 9.48 5.35 19.80
N ASP A 95 10.19 4.74 20.73
CA ASP A 95 11.04 3.57 20.42
C ASP A 95 10.19 2.35 20.12
N LYS A 96 9.14 2.10 20.91
CA LYS A 96 8.15 1.06 20.62
C LYS A 96 7.47 1.30 19.27
N THR A 97 7.06 2.53 19.00
CA THR A 97 6.43 2.90 17.72
C THR A 97 7.36 2.65 16.54
N LYS A 98 8.64 3.00 16.63
CA LYS A 98 9.65 2.72 15.59
C LYS A 98 9.82 1.22 15.36
N GLN A 99 9.87 0.42 16.42
CA GLN A 99 9.97 -1.03 16.30
C GLN A 99 8.76 -1.64 15.59
N ILE A 100 7.55 -1.25 15.98
CA ILE A 100 6.30 -1.72 15.35
C ILE A 100 6.25 -1.30 13.89
N LEU A 101 6.50 -0.03 13.57
CA LEU A 101 6.49 0.45 12.19
C LEU A 101 7.53 -0.27 11.33
N LYS A 102 8.71 -0.54 11.87
CA LYS A 102 9.75 -1.30 11.16
C LYS A 102 9.29 -2.72 10.85
N GLY A 103 8.63 -3.40 11.78
CA GLY A 103 8.03 -4.72 11.57
C GLY A 103 6.92 -4.67 10.51
N LEU A 104 5.98 -3.74 10.65
CA LEU A 104 4.86 -3.57 9.73
C LEU A 104 5.34 -3.28 8.30
N LEU A 105 6.28 -2.34 8.11
CA LEU A 105 6.78 -1.95 6.80
C LEU A 105 7.67 -3.03 6.13
N LYS A 106 8.17 -4.00 6.89
CA LYS A 106 8.86 -5.19 6.36
C LYS A 106 7.88 -6.30 5.96
N THR A 107 6.66 -6.25 6.45
CA THR A 107 5.62 -7.22 6.10
C THR A 107 5.17 -6.99 4.65
N ASN A 108 5.16 -8.07 3.86
CA ASN A 108 4.74 -7.99 2.47
C ASN A 108 3.30 -7.45 2.35
N GLY A 109 3.08 -6.52 1.42
CA GLY A 109 1.78 -5.89 1.19
C GLY A 109 1.43 -4.75 2.15
N VAL A 110 2.25 -4.48 3.18
CA VAL A 110 2.02 -3.39 4.13
C VAL A 110 2.86 -2.17 3.76
N GLN A 111 2.18 -1.10 3.39
CA GLN A 111 2.78 0.23 3.18
C GLN A 111 2.44 1.16 4.35
N LEU A 112 3.05 2.35 4.40
CA LEU A 112 2.91 3.28 5.52
C LEU A 112 1.45 3.65 5.84
N ALA A 113 0.61 3.85 4.82
CA ALA A 113 -0.82 4.10 5.02
C ALA A 113 -1.53 2.94 5.74
N MET A 114 -1.20 1.69 5.37
CA MET A 114 -1.74 0.50 6.03
C MET A 114 -1.19 0.36 7.46
N ALA A 115 0.12 0.53 7.64
CA ALA A 115 0.77 0.48 8.95
C ALA A 115 0.17 1.51 9.92
N SER A 116 -0.02 2.74 9.47
CA SER A 116 -0.65 3.80 10.26
C SER A 116 -2.12 3.49 10.58
N THR A 117 -2.83 2.84 9.67
CA THR A 117 -4.22 2.38 9.90
C THR A 117 -4.27 1.34 11.02
N ILE A 118 -3.36 0.36 11.02
CA ILE A 118 -3.27 -0.66 12.08
C ILE A 118 -3.03 0.03 13.43
N LEU A 119 -2.04 0.93 13.52
CA LEU A 119 -1.74 1.67 14.74
C LEU A 119 -2.92 2.51 15.22
N ARG A 120 -3.59 3.22 14.32
CA ARG A 120 -4.77 4.03 14.64
C ARG A 120 -5.91 3.20 15.21
N TYR A 121 -6.16 2.00 14.69
CA TYR A 121 -7.19 1.11 15.25
C TYR A 121 -6.75 0.48 16.58
N ARG A 122 -5.46 0.39 16.84
CA ARG A 122 -4.96 -0.07 18.14
C ARG A 122 -5.14 0.99 19.22
N ASN A 123 -4.74 2.25 18.95
CA ASN A 123 -4.96 3.37 19.89
C ASN A 123 -5.13 4.71 19.13
N PRO A 124 -6.36 5.20 18.96
CA PRO A 124 -6.64 6.46 18.26
C PRO A 124 -6.21 7.71 19.03
N ASN A 125 -5.92 7.61 20.34
CA ASN A 125 -5.52 8.75 21.13
C ASN A 125 -4.11 9.23 20.79
N ILE A 126 -3.26 8.35 20.25
CA ILE A 126 -1.86 8.64 19.95
C ILE A 126 -1.47 8.40 18.50
N TYR A 127 -2.29 7.67 17.72
CA TYR A 127 -2.00 7.34 16.32
C TYR A 127 -3.15 7.77 15.39
N GLN A 128 -2.78 8.32 14.25
CA GLN A 128 -3.71 8.72 13.20
C GLN A 128 -3.26 8.21 11.83
N ILE A 129 -4.20 8.02 10.91
CA ILE A 129 -3.88 7.53 9.57
C ILE A 129 -3.18 8.63 8.78
N ILE A 130 -2.01 8.32 8.22
CA ILE A 130 -1.37 9.16 7.21
C ILE A 130 -1.88 8.75 5.83
N ASP A 131 -2.63 9.66 5.19
CA ASP A 131 -3.19 9.46 3.88
C ASP A 131 -2.93 10.71 3.00
N GLN A 132 -2.98 10.55 1.69
CA GLN A 132 -2.65 11.64 0.77
C GLN A 132 -3.58 12.85 0.90
N ARG A 133 -4.87 12.64 1.21
CA ARG A 133 -5.83 13.73 1.35
C ARG A 133 -5.53 14.58 2.58
N VAL A 134 -5.37 13.90 3.71
CA VAL A 134 -5.01 14.56 4.97
C VAL A 134 -3.65 15.25 4.84
N TYR A 135 -2.67 14.54 4.26
CA TYR A 135 -1.32 15.07 4.06
C TYR A 135 -1.32 16.36 3.23
N ARG A 136 -2.00 16.40 2.08
CA ARG A 136 -2.04 17.61 1.24
C ARG A 136 -2.75 18.80 1.89
N VAL A 137 -3.72 18.53 2.77
CA VAL A 137 -4.45 19.59 3.50
C VAL A 137 -3.57 20.24 4.56
N ILE A 138 -2.79 19.45 5.28
CA ILE A 138 -1.96 19.96 6.39
C ILE A 138 -0.59 20.47 5.92
N TYR A 139 -0.11 20.06 4.74
CA TYR A 139 1.19 20.45 4.21
C TYR A 139 1.10 21.29 2.92
N GLU A 140 0.12 22.17 2.83
CA GLU A 140 0.00 23.14 1.74
C GLU A 140 0.06 22.52 0.33
N ASN A 141 -0.76 21.51 0.10
CA ASN A 141 -0.84 20.79 -1.19
C ASN A 141 0.42 19.99 -1.57
N LYS A 142 1.28 19.66 -0.61
CA LYS A 142 2.40 18.73 -0.85
C LYS A 142 1.88 17.32 -1.11
N ILE A 143 2.57 16.62 -1.97
CA ILE A 143 2.28 15.22 -2.28
C ILE A 143 3.00 14.34 -1.27
N LEU A 144 2.31 13.34 -0.75
CA LEU A 144 2.92 12.29 0.07
C LEU A 144 3.71 11.33 -0.84
N GLU A 145 4.98 11.64 -1.04
CA GLU A 145 5.88 10.82 -1.86
C GLU A 145 6.58 9.78 -0.98
N LEU A 146 6.26 8.51 -1.21
CA LEU A 146 6.85 7.39 -0.49
C LEU A 146 7.63 6.51 -1.46
N ASN A 147 8.92 6.35 -1.19
CA ASN A 147 9.71 5.34 -1.88
C ASN A 147 9.48 3.99 -1.21
N THR A 148 8.80 3.08 -1.89
CA THR A 148 8.45 1.75 -1.39
C THR A 148 9.54 0.70 -1.60
N TYR A 149 10.69 1.07 -2.20
CA TYR A 149 11.81 0.15 -2.33
C TYR A 149 12.33 -0.26 -0.93
N PRO A 150 12.44 -1.57 -0.64
CA PRO A 150 12.73 -2.08 0.71
C PRO A 150 14.21 -1.90 1.06
N SER A 151 14.61 -0.69 1.48
CA SER A 151 15.93 -0.40 2.02
C SER A 151 15.80 0.16 3.43
N GLU A 152 16.77 -0.07 4.29
CA GLU A 152 16.79 0.48 5.65
C GLU A 152 16.69 2.03 5.64
N LYS A 153 17.28 2.69 4.64
CA LYS A 153 17.18 4.14 4.47
C LYS A 153 15.73 4.57 4.23
N ASN A 154 15.02 3.88 3.32
CA ASN A 154 13.63 4.21 3.01
C ASN A 154 12.69 3.88 4.17
N LEU A 155 12.93 2.76 4.87
CA LEU A 155 12.17 2.41 6.07
C LEU A 155 12.31 3.49 7.14
N ASN A 156 13.54 3.89 7.48
CA ASN A 156 13.79 4.91 8.47
C ASN A 156 13.17 6.26 8.05
N PHE A 157 13.28 6.64 6.78
CA PHE A 157 12.62 7.85 6.27
C PHE A 157 11.12 7.83 6.49
N GLN A 158 10.44 6.71 6.15
CA GLN A 158 8.99 6.57 6.34
C GLN A 158 8.59 6.62 7.82
N ILE A 159 9.38 6.00 8.69
CA ILE A 159 9.15 6.00 10.14
C ILE A 159 9.24 7.42 10.71
N GLU A 160 10.33 8.14 10.40
CA GLU A 160 10.53 9.51 10.87
C GLU A 160 9.47 10.48 10.29
N LEU A 161 9.10 10.29 9.01
CA LEU A 161 8.02 11.04 8.38
C LEU A 161 6.70 10.87 9.14
N TYR A 162 6.36 9.63 9.52
CA TYR A 162 5.13 9.35 10.23
C TYR A 162 5.13 9.93 11.65
N ILE A 163 6.23 9.79 12.37
CA ILE A 163 6.36 10.38 13.72
C ILE A 163 6.20 11.91 13.64
N LYS A 164 6.90 12.55 12.69
CA LYS A 164 6.75 14.00 12.46
C LYS A 164 5.31 14.38 12.14
N TYR A 165 4.66 13.61 11.25
CA TYR A 165 3.25 13.81 10.89
C TYR A 165 2.33 13.80 12.12
N LEU A 166 2.52 12.87 13.05
CA LEU A 166 1.69 12.80 14.27
C LEU A 166 1.83 14.05 15.14
N TYR A 167 3.05 14.58 15.29
CA TYR A 167 3.27 15.83 16.05
C TYR A 167 2.67 17.04 15.34
N ASP A 168 2.90 17.17 14.04
CA ASP A 168 2.35 18.27 13.23
C ASP A 168 0.81 18.24 13.27
N LEU A 169 0.22 17.04 13.11
CA LEU A 169 -1.22 16.86 13.18
C LEU A 169 -1.79 17.23 14.56
N SER A 170 -1.11 16.87 15.64
CA SER A 170 -1.52 17.21 17.00
C SER A 170 -1.55 18.73 17.22
N ALA A 171 -0.54 19.45 16.71
CA ALA A 171 -0.52 20.92 16.76
C ALA A 171 -1.69 21.52 15.97
N ILE A 172 -1.90 21.02 14.73
CA ILE A 172 -3.02 21.47 13.86
C ILE A 172 -4.38 21.20 14.52
N CYS A 173 -4.55 20.06 15.18
CA CYS A 173 -5.78 19.75 15.91
C CYS A 173 -6.07 20.75 17.01
N THR A 174 -5.03 21.20 17.72
CA THR A 174 -5.14 22.25 18.76
C THR A 174 -5.59 23.57 18.14
N ASP A 175 -4.96 24.01 17.05
CA ASP A 175 -5.28 25.27 16.36
C ASP A 175 -6.71 25.25 15.77
N LEU A 176 -7.10 24.14 15.16
CA LEU A 176 -8.42 23.95 14.58
C LEU A 176 -9.52 23.62 15.60
N LYS A 177 -9.14 23.34 16.86
CA LYS A 177 -10.05 22.90 17.94
C LYS A 177 -10.83 21.65 17.58
N ILE A 178 -10.19 20.69 16.93
CA ILE A 178 -10.76 19.36 16.59
C ILE A 178 -10.12 18.28 17.46
N PRO A 179 -10.87 17.20 17.78
CA PRO A 179 -10.35 16.11 18.60
C PRO A 179 -9.33 15.29 17.79
N PHE A 180 -8.18 14.99 18.40
CA PHE A 180 -7.08 14.26 17.74
C PHE A 180 -7.50 12.84 17.33
N ASP A 181 -8.25 12.13 18.17
CA ASP A 181 -8.73 10.76 17.94
C ASP A 181 -9.64 10.58 16.71
N LYS A 182 -10.11 11.70 16.13
CA LYS A 182 -10.96 11.75 14.93
C LYS A 182 -10.37 12.60 13.81
N SER A 183 -9.18 13.14 14.01
CA SER A 183 -8.63 14.18 13.13
C SER A 183 -8.40 13.68 11.68
N ASP A 184 -7.91 12.45 11.50
CA ASP A 184 -7.72 11.84 10.19
C ASP A 184 -9.03 11.83 9.37
N ARG A 185 -10.12 11.42 9.98
CA ARG A 185 -11.45 11.33 9.33
C ARG A 185 -12.06 12.70 9.08
N ILE A 186 -11.94 13.61 10.05
CA ILE A 186 -12.44 14.99 9.91
C ILE A 186 -11.73 15.69 8.75
N LEU A 187 -10.40 15.64 8.70
CA LEU A 187 -9.61 16.29 7.66
C LEU A 187 -9.77 15.60 6.30
N PHE A 188 -9.89 14.27 6.27
CA PHE A 188 -10.23 13.52 5.05
C PHE A 188 -11.56 13.98 4.46
N MET A 189 -12.61 14.12 5.28
CA MET A 189 -13.92 14.58 4.82
C MET A 189 -13.91 16.07 4.42
N ALA A 190 -13.14 16.91 5.14
CA ALA A 190 -12.91 18.30 4.76
C ALA A 190 -12.26 18.38 3.37
N ASP A 191 -11.20 17.61 3.11
CA ASP A 191 -10.56 17.54 1.80
C ASP A 191 -11.54 17.12 0.70
N LYS A 192 -12.32 16.07 0.93
CA LYS A 192 -13.32 15.61 -0.05
C LYS A 192 -14.36 16.70 -0.38
N ARG A 193 -14.70 17.55 0.57
CA ARG A 193 -15.66 18.64 0.39
C ARG A 193 -15.07 19.82 -0.37
N ILE A 194 -13.90 20.32 0.08
CA ILE A 194 -13.29 21.54 -0.46
C ILE A 194 -12.50 21.28 -1.75
N ASN A 195 -11.86 20.15 -1.87
CA ASN A 195 -11.00 19.77 -3.01
C ASN A 195 -11.68 18.71 -3.93
N LYS A 196 -13.01 18.78 -4.03
CA LYS A 196 -13.82 17.77 -4.76
C LYS A 196 -13.36 17.55 -6.20
N LYS A 197 -12.87 18.59 -6.87
CA LYS A 197 -12.44 18.56 -8.28
C LYS A 197 -10.99 18.14 -8.45
N GLU A 198 -10.21 18.17 -7.38
CA GLU A 198 -8.77 17.88 -7.41
C GLU A 198 -8.51 16.38 -7.24
N LYS A 199 -8.07 15.75 -8.32
CA LYS A 199 -7.67 14.35 -8.29
C LYS A 199 -6.38 14.17 -7.48
N LEU A 200 -6.31 13.06 -6.74
CA LEU A 200 -5.04 12.63 -6.16
C LEU A 200 -4.12 12.17 -7.28
N LYS A 201 -2.83 12.52 -7.20
CA LYS A 201 -1.82 11.95 -8.08
C LYS A 201 -1.53 10.53 -7.59
N ASN A 202 -1.53 9.54 -8.50
CA ASN A 202 -1.20 8.12 -8.24
C ASN A 202 -2.28 7.27 -7.53
N TYR A 203 -3.55 7.44 -7.89
CA TYR A 203 -4.60 6.44 -7.67
C TYR A 203 -5.20 6.01 -8.99
#